data_a18d6398a9aeb6191117a5918c2ca763
#
_entry.id   a18d6398a9aeb6191117a5918c2ca763
#
_cell.length_a   1.000
_cell.length_b   1.000
_cell.length_c   1.000
_cell.angle_alpha   90.00
_cell.angle_beta   90.00
_cell.angle_gamma   90.00
#
_symmetry.space_group_name_H-M   'P 1'
#
loop_
_entity.id
_entity.type
_entity.pdbx_description
1 polymer ?
#
loop_
_entity_poly.entity_id
_entity_poly.type
_entity_poly.pdbx_seq_one_letter_code
_entity_poly.pdbx_strand_id
1 'polypeptide(L)'
;MKKITLFFSILVSLFLFTSFRPIPNNADAIIGVWKTGEGTAMVRIYKNGEKYQGKIVWLKEPNDPETGKPKVDKNHPDQQSRTRPILGLINVWGFVFKEDNLWEDGNIYDPKNGNTYSCTIRMENPNTISVRGYIGVSLIGRTDTWTRQVAK
;
A
#
# COMPACT_ATOMS: atom_id res chain seq x y z
N MET A 1 56.24 41.09 26.47
CA MET A 1 55.88 39.66 26.29
C MET A 1 54.36 39.57 26.08
N LYS A 2 53.95 39.41 24.84
CA LYS A 2 52.50 39.31 24.48
C LYS A 2 52.06 37.84 24.52
N LYS A 3 51.13 37.49 25.41
CA LYS A 3 50.51 36.14 25.49
C LYS A 3 49.44 36.02 24.39
N ILE A 4 49.70 35.15 23.43
CA ILE A 4 48.71 34.77 22.38
C ILE A 4 47.84 33.68 22.97
N THR A 5 46.57 33.99 23.23
CA THR A 5 45.57 33.05 23.66
C THR A 5 44.93 32.42 22.41
N LEU A 6 45.25 31.15 22.16
CA LEU A 6 44.71 30.38 21.05
C LEU A 6 43.30 29.88 21.41
N PHE A 7 42.25 30.47 20.81
CA PHE A 7 40.88 29.98 20.92
C PHE A 7 40.70 28.77 19.98
N PHE A 8 40.64 27.58 20.58
CA PHE A 8 40.32 26.36 19.88
C PHE A 8 38.77 26.27 19.72
N SER A 9 38.27 26.68 18.56
CA SER A 9 36.84 26.55 18.21
C SER A 9 36.55 25.11 17.81
N ILE A 10 35.93 24.33 18.71
CA ILE A 10 35.46 22.97 18.42
C ILE A 10 34.14 23.09 17.67
N LEU A 11 34.20 22.93 16.35
CA LEU A 11 33.04 22.83 15.49
C LEU A 11 32.45 21.42 15.68
N VAL A 12 31.43 21.30 16.55
CA VAL A 12 30.67 20.05 16.70
C VAL A 12 29.77 19.92 15.50
N SER A 13 30.22 19.15 14.51
CA SER A 13 29.39 18.72 13.36
C SER A 13 28.37 17.72 13.83
N LEU A 14 27.13 18.17 14.00
CA LEU A 14 25.98 17.29 14.29
C LEU A 14 25.64 16.50 13.03
N PHE A 15 26.25 15.32 12.85
CA PHE A 15 25.85 14.36 11.84
C PHE A 15 24.48 13.81 12.21
N LEU A 16 23.43 14.32 11.55
CA LEU A 16 22.12 13.70 11.53
C LEU A 16 22.25 12.36 10.79
N PHE A 17 22.50 11.29 11.55
CA PHE A 17 22.36 9.92 11.02
C PHE A 17 20.88 9.68 10.72
N THR A 18 20.47 9.95 9.49
CA THR A 18 19.22 9.39 8.98
C THR A 18 19.41 7.88 8.96
N SER A 19 18.78 7.20 9.92
CA SER A 19 18.79 5.74 10.00
C SER A 19 18.10 5.19 8.75
N PHE A 20 18.88 4.93 7.71
CA PHE A 20 18.42 4.22 6.53
C PHE A 20 18.15 2.76 6.95
N ARG A 21 16.89 2.43 7.19
CA ARG A 21 16.52 1.04 7.47
C ARG A 21 16.51 0.28 6.15
N PRO A 22 17.31 -0.79 5.99
CA PRO A 22 17.27 -1.60 4.79
C PRO A 22 15.89 -2.19 4.60
N ILE A 23 15.43 -2.24 3.35
CA ILE A 23 14.19 -2.90 2.97
C ILE A 23 14.40 -4.40 3.15
N PRO A 24 13.56 -5.11 3.93
CA PRO A 24 13.69 -6.54 4.08
C PRO A 24 13.37 -7.23 2.73
N ASN A 25 14.38 -7.83 2.10
CA ASN A 25 14.19 -8.61 0.86
C ASN A 25 13.61 -9.99 1.20
N ASN A 26 12.35 -10.02 1.63
CA ASN A 26 11.62 -11.26 1.87
C ASN A 26 10.17 -11.16 1.38
N ALA A 27 9.63 -12.29 1.00
CA ALA A 27 8.30 -12.40 0.43
C ALA A 27 7.20 -11.91 1.38
N ASP A 28 7.35 -12.14 2.68
CA ASP A 28 6.33 -11.84 3.70
C ASP A 28 6.40 -10.38 4.19
N ALA A 29 7.38 -9.60 3.71
CA ALA A 29 7.50 -8.19 4.07
C ALA A 29 6.26 -7.35 3.71
N ILE A 30 5.49 -7.78 2.70
CA ILE A 30 4.26 -7.10 2.27
C ILE A 30 3.08 -7.32 3.24
N ILE A 31 3.13 -8.35 4.09
CA ILE A 31 2.04 -8.67 5.02
C ILE A 31 1.82 -7.51 5.99
N GLY A 32 0.56 -7.11 6.15
CA GLY A 32 0.19 -6.01 7.05
C GLY A 32 -1.03 -5.24 6.59
N VAL A 33 -1.30 -4.13 7.25
CA VAL A 33 -2.40 -3.23 6.91
C VAL A 33 -1.81 -1.99 6.23
N TRP A 34 -2.40 -1.64 5.10
CA TRP A 34 -1.95 -0.56 4.25
C TRP A 34 -3.08 0.43 3.98
N LYS A 35 -2.82 1.70 4.21
CA LYS A 35 -3.75 2.78 3.87
C LYS A 35 -3.48 3.25 2.45
N THR A 36 -4.53 3.31 1.63
CA THR A 36 -4.46 3.79 0.24
C THR A 36 -3.99 5.24 0.16
N GLY A 37 -3.40 5.64 -0.96
CA GLY A 37 -2.88 6.99 -1.16
C GLY A 37 -3.95 8.08 -1.02
N GLU A 38 -5.18 7.83 -1.46
CA GLU A 38 -6.31 8.71 -1.23
C GLU A 38 -6.76 8.76 0.24
N GLY A 39 -6.29 7.84 1.08
CA GLY A 39 -6.65 7.75 2.49
C GLY A 39 -8.08 7.32 2.75
N THR A 40 -8.77 6.78 1.76
CA THR A 40 -10.20 6.42 1.81
C THR A 40 -10.46 5.00 2.26
N ALA A 41 -9.45 4.12 2.20
CA ALA A 41 -9.54 2.72 2.59
C ALA A 41 -8.26 2.22 3.24
N MET A 42 -8.37 1.12 3.99
CA MET A 42 -7.23 0.30 4.43
C MET A 42 -7.42 -1.11 3.94
N VAL A 43 -6.34 -1.68 3.42
CA VAL A 43 -6.29 -3.05 2.88
C VAL A 43 -5.34 -3.87 3.74
N ARG A 44 -5.81 -5.02 4.24
CA ARG A 44 -4.96 -6.00 4.92
C ARG A 44 -4.46 -7.01 3.89
N ILE A 45 -3.14 -7.00 3.66
CA ILE A 45 -2.47 -7.98 2.82
C ILE A 45 -2.04 -9.17 3.69
N TYR A 46 -2.28 -10.37 3.19
CA TYR A 46 -1.95 -11.63 3.85
C TYR A 46 -1.62 -12.71 2.82
N LYS A 47 -0.97 -13.77 3.28
CA LYS A 47 -0.61 -14.92 2.45
C LYS A 47 -1.79 -15.87 2.30
N ASN A 48 -2.01 -16.36 1.09
CA ASN A 48 -3.00 -17.38 0.77
C ASN A 48 -2.34 -18.44 -0.12
N GLY A 49 -1.93 -19.55 0.47
CA GLY A 49 -1.07 -20.55 -0.18
C GLY A 49 0.30 -19.92 -0.52
N GLU A 50 0.71 -20.06 -1.79
CA GLU A 50 1.96 -19.50 -2.31
C GLU A 50 1.84 -18.04 -2.78
N LYS A 51 0.64 -17.46 -2.71
CA LYS A 51 0.33 -16.12 -3.23
C LYS A 51 -0.11 -15.18 -2.13
N TYR A 52 -0.10 -13.88 -2.44
CA TYR A 52 -0.58 -12.83 -1.55
C TYR A 52 -1.86 -12.23 -2.09
N GLN A 53 -2.74 -11.87 -1.17
CA GLN A 53 -4.00 -11.20 -1.45
C GLN A 53 -4.33 -10.21 -0.33
N GLY A 54 -5.26 -9.28 -0.59
CA GLY A 54 -5.65 -8.31 0.40
C GLY A 54 -7.15 -8.04 0.38
N LYS A 55 -7.69 -7.76 1.57
CA LYS A 55 -9.08 -7.40 1.76
C LYS A 55 -9.22 -6.01 2.38
N ILE A 56 -10.25 -5.29 1.99
CA ILE A 56 -10.59 -4.00 2.56
C ILE A 56 -11.06 -4.21 4.01
N VAL A 57 -10.33 -3.65 4.98
CA VAL A 57 -10.60 -3.80 6.42
C VAL A 57 -11.12 -2.52 7.07
N TRP A 58 -11.06 -1.40 6.36
CA TRP A 58 -11.57 -0.12 6.82
C TRP A 58 -11.89 0.79 5.65
N LEU A 59 -12.92 1.60 5.79
CA LEU A 59 -13.33 2.66 4.88
C LEU A 59 -13.49 3.96 5.67
N LYS A 60 -13.01 5.07 5.12
CA LYS A 60 -13.21 6.42 5.71
C LYS A 60 -14.69 6.76 5.81
N GLU A 61 -15.45 6.38 4.79
CA GLU A 61 -16.90 6.53 4.71
C GLU A 61 -17.52 5.14 4.46
N PRO A 62 -17.81 4.36 5.52
CA PRO A 62 -18.29 2.99 5.36
C PRO A 62 -19.73 2.89 4.88
N ASN A 63 -20.53 3.94 5.08
CA ASN A 63 -21.93 3.98 4.72
C ASN A 63 -22.17 4.87 3.49
N ASP A 64 -23.18 4.52 2.75
CA ASP A 64 -23.72 5.31 1.64
C ASP A 64 -24.40 6.57 2.22
N PRO A 65 -24.06 7.78 1.77
CA PRO A 65 -24.58 9.02 2.35
C PRO A 65 -26.09 9.24 2.10
N GLU A 66 -26.64 8.63 1.05
CA GLU A 66 -28.05 8.78 0.71
C GLU A 66 -28.94 7.83 1.52
N THR A 67 -28.45 6.60 1.76
CA THR A 67 -29.25 5.55 2.40
C THR A 67 -28.89 5.29 3.86
N GLY A 68 -27.70 5.76 4.31
CA GLY A 68 -27.13 5.45 5.62
C GLY A 68 -26.71 3.99 5.81
N LYS A 69 -26.91 3.14 4.81
CA LYS A 69 -26.55 1.70 4.84
C LYS A 69 -25.10 1.47 4.44
N PRO A 70 -24.48 0.33 4.83
CA PRO A 70 -23.13 -0.01 4.39
C PRO A 70 -22.99 0.06 2.85
N LYS A 71 -21.89 0.65 2.40
CA LYS A 71 -21.56 0.72 0.96
C LYS A 71 -21.44 -0.67 0.37
N VAL A 72 -22.13 -0.90 -0.75
CA VAL A 72 -22.12 -2.12 -1.52
C VAL A 72 -21.43 -1.92 -2.87
N ASP A 73 -20.99 -3.01 -3.48
CA ASP A 73 -20.28 -3.04 -4.75
C ASP A 73 -21.22 -2.84 -5.97
N LYS A 74 -21.92 -1.71 -5.97
CA LYS A 74 -23.00 -1.42 -6.94
C LYS A 74 -22.57 -1.42 -8.40
N ASN A 75 -21.28 -1.23 -8.68
CA ASN A 75 -20.74 -1.19 -10.03
C ASN A 75 -20.17 -2.54 -10.51
N HIS A 76 -20.32 -3.61 -9.70
CA HIS A 76 -19.82 -4.92 -10.10
C HIS A 76 -20.44 -5.36 -11.44
N PRO A 77 -19.64 -5.90 -12.40
CA PRO A 77 -20.17 -6.35 -13.69
C PRO A 77 -21.22 -7.44 -13.55
N ASP A 78 -21.04 -8.37 -12.62
CA ASP A 78 -22.07 -9.35 -12.27
C ASP A 78 -23.09 -8.73 -11.31
N GLN A 79 -24.36 -8.70 -11.74
CA GLN A 79 -25.47 -8.13 -10.98
C GLN A 79 -25.70 -8.80 -9.62
N GLN A 80 -25.46 -10.10 -9.51
CA GLN A 80 -25.65 -10.85 -8.26
C GLN A 80 -24.65 -10.41 -7.18
N SER A 81 -23.49 -9.90 -7.59
CA SER A 81 -22.45 -9.43 -6.70
C SER A 81 -22.62 -7.97 -6.25
N ARG A 82 -23.57 -7.21 -6.82
CA ARG A 82 -23.75 -5.77 -6.55
C ARG A 82 -24.27 -5.45 -5.15
N THR A 83 -24.77 -6.41 -4.43
CA THR A 83 -25.26 -6.25 -3.05
C THR A 83 -24.21 -6.60 -1.99
N ARG A 84 -23.06 -7.13 -2.39
CA ARG A 84 -22.00 -7.49 -1.44
C ARG A 84 -21.38 -6.23 -0.83
N PRO A 85 -21.06 -6.22 0.48
CA PRO A 85 -20.41 -5.08 1.11
C PRO A 85 -19.00 -4.85 0.53
N ILE A 86 -18.61 -3.57 0.40
CA ILE A 86 -17.23 -3.20 0.05
C ILE A 86 -16.28 -3.51 1.22
N LEU A 87 -16.73 -3.29 2.46
CA LEU A 87 -15.95 -3.69 3.62
C LEU A 87 -15.84 -5.21 3.71
N GLY A 88 -14.63 -5.74 3.76
CA GLY A 88 -14.34 -7.17 3.72
C GLY A 88 -14.10 -7.74 2.32
N LEU A 89 -14.30 -6.95 1.26
CA LEU A 89 -14.04 -7.35 -0.12
C LEU A 89 -12.56 -7.64 -0.35
N ILE A 90 -12.23 -8.79 -0.94
CA ILE A 90 -10.89 -9.06 -1.47
C ILE A 90 -10.77 -8.23 -2.75
N ASN A 91 -9.95 -7.19 -2.71
CA ASN A 91 -9.79 -6.27 -3.83
C ASN A 91 -8.43 -6.34 -4.51
N VAL A 92 -7.46 -7.03 -3.92
CA VAL A 92 -6.16 -7.34 -4.52
C VAL A 92 -5.84 -8.81 -4.31
N TRP A 93 -5.35 -9.52 -5.36
CA TRP A 93 -5.09 -10.96 -5.26
C TRP A 93 -4.10 -11.45 -6.31
N GLY A 94 -3.57 -12.67 -6.08
CA GLY A 94 -2.79 -13.41 -7.06
C GLY A 94 -1.29 -13.07 -7.08
N PHE A 95 -0.83 -12.16 -6.24
CA PHE A 95 0.54 -11.69 -6.24
C PHE A 95 1.54 -12.79 -5.89
N VAL A 96 2.62 -12.86 -6.65
CA VAL A 96 3.76 -13.73 -6.44
C VAL A 96 4.99 -12.87 -6.17
N PHE A 97 5.71 -13.16 -5.10
CA PHE A 97 6.99 -12.49 -4.82
C PHE A 97 8.01 -12.86 -5.88
N LYS A 98 8.68 -11.87 -6.40
CA LYS A 98 9.89 -11.99 -7.20
C LYS A 98 11.10 -11.56 -6.35
N GLU A 99 12.15 -11.13 -6.96
CA GLU A 99 13.29 -10.49 -6.30
C GLU A 99 13.08 -8.96 -6.13
N ASP A 100 14.00 -8.29 -5.47
CA ASP A 100 14.04 -6.82 -5.38
C ASP A 100 12.76 -6.16 -4.82
N ASN A 101 12.13 -6.80 -3.83
CA ASN A 101 10.93 -6.28 -3.17
C ASN A 101 9.76 -6.03 -4.12
N LEU A 102 9.62 -6.88 -5.14
CA LEU A 102 8.58 -6.82 -6.17
C LEU A 102 7.64 -8.02 -6.05
N TRP A 103 6.34 -7.76 -6.07
CA TRP A 103 5.26 -8.74 -6.21
C TRP A 103 4.53 -8.49 -7.52
N GLU A 104 4.47 -9.52 -8.36
CA GLU A 104 3.90 -9.47 -9.71
C GLU A 104 2.74 -10.46 -9.87
N ASP A 105 2.21 -10.54 -11.10
CA ASP A 105 1.15 -11.45 -11.51
C ASP A 105 -0.18 -11.23 -10.76
N GLY A 106 -0.31 -10.09 -10.06
CA GLY A 106 -1.49 -9.76 -9.29
C GLY A 106 -2.56 -9.05 -10.09
N ASN A 107 -3.70 -8.91 -9.42
CA ASN A 107 -4.85 -8.15 -9.90
C ASN A 107 -5.33 -7.19 -8.82
N ILE A 108 -5.93 -6.09 -9.25
CA ILE A 108 -6.64 -5.15 -8.39
C ILE A 108 -8.02 -4.86 -8.96
N TYR A 109 -9.04 -5.00 -8.13
CA TYR A 109 -10.41 -4.64 -8.43
C TYR A 109 -10.75 -3.27 -7.82
N ASP A 110 -11.33 -2.39 -8.62
CA ASP A 110 -11.79 -1.07 -8.19
C ASP A 110 -13.33 -1.04 -8.12
N PRO A 111 -13.92 -1.06 -6.91
CA PRO A 111 -15.38 -0.99 -6.76
C PRO A 111 -15.99 0.34 -7.18
N LYS A 112 -15.18 1.41 -7.39
CA LYS A 112 -15.67 2.71 -7.87
C LYS A 112 -16.14 2.65 -9.31
N ASN A 113 -15.54 1.77 -10.13
CA ASN A 113 -15.88 1.63 -11.54
C ASN A 113 -16.21 0.18 -11.98
N GLY A 114 -16.04 -0.79 -11.08
CA GLY A 114 -16.34 -2.21 -11.34
C GLY A 114 -15.29 -2.92 -12.20
N ASN A 115 -14.13 -2.33 -12.42
CA ASN A 115 -13.09 -2.89 -13.28
C ASN A 115 -12.01 -3.62 -12.49
N THR A 116 -11.45 -4.64 -13.13
CA THR A 116 -10.26 -5.35 -12.66
C THR A 116 -9.08 -5.02 -13.56
N TYR A 117 -7.95 -4.74 -12.95
CA TYR A 117 -6.70 -4.39 -13.62
C TYR A 117 -5.60 -5.40 -13.25
N SER A 118 -4.66 -5.66 -14.15
CA SER A 118 -3.39 -6.29 -13.78
C SER A 118 -2.66 -5.38 -12.81
N CYS A 119 -1.92 -5.98 -11.86
CA CYS A 119 -1.33 -5.20 -10.79
C CYS A 119 0.04 -5.72 -10.38
N THR A 120 0.96 -4.80 -10.12
CA THR A 120 2.23 -5.07 -9.47
C THR A 120 2.35 -4.24 -8.19
N ILE A 121 3.06 -4.77 -7.21
CA ILE A 121 3.36 -4.06 -5.97
C ILE A 121 4.88 -4.05 -5.78
N ARG A 122 5.43 -2.87 -5.51
CA ARG A 122 6.84 -2.69 -5.15
C ARG A 122 6.94 -2.07 -3.75
N MET A 123 7.78 -2.64 -2.91
CA MET A 123 8.08 -2.04 -1.62
C MET A 123 9.19 -1.01 -1.78
N GLU A 124 8.87 0.26 -1.55
CA GLU A 124 9.80 1.39 -1.63
C GLU A 124 10.63 1.53 -0.34
N ASN A 125 10.01 1.21 0.78
CA ASN A 125 10.62 1.14 2.11
C ASN A 125 9.70 0.32 3.04
N PRO A 126 10.11 -0.03 4.28
CA PRO A 126 9.29 -0.86 5.17
C PRO A 126 7.87 -0.35 5.46
N ASN A 127 7.63 0.95 5.25
CA ASN A 127 6.35 1.60 5.54
C ASN A 127 5.61 2.11 4.30
N THR A 128 6.14 1.88 3.10
CA THR A 128 5.58 2.42 1.85
C THR A 128 5.65 1.39 0.74
N ILE A 129 4.53 1.17 0.06
CA ILE A 129 4.46 0.37 -1.16
C ILE A 129 3.85 1.17 -2.30
N SER A 130 4.34 0.95 -3.51
CA SER A 130 3.75 1.41 -4.76
C SER A 130 2.88 0.31 -5.33
N VAL A 131 1.59 0.58 -5.53
CA VAL A 131 0.60 -0.34 -6.11
C VAL A 131 0.25 0.18 -7.48
N ARG A 132 0.66 -0.56 -8.54
CA ARG A 132 0.48 -0.14 -9.92
C ARG A 132 -0.52 -1.03 -10.63
N GLY A 133 -1.71 -0.48 -10.90
CA GLY A 133 -2.72 -1.09 -11.76
C GLY A 133 -2.53 -0.68 -13.22
N TYR A 134 -2.71 -1.61 -14.17
CA TYR A 134 -2.52 -1.36 -15.59
C TYR A 134 -3.40 -2.26 -16.47
N ILE A 135 -3.58 -1.87 -17.73
CA ILE A 135 -4.28 -2.63 -18.76
C ILE A 135 -3.27 -3.03 -19.84
N GLY A 136 -3.20 -4.33 -20.14
CA GLY A 136 -2.28 -4.87 -21.16
C GLY A 136 -0.83 -4.82 -20.70
N VAL A 137 -0.13 -3.71 -20.96
CA VAL A 137 1.29 -3.52 -20.58
C VAL A 137 1.43 -2.54 -19.42
N SER A 138 2.41 -2.75 -18.54
CA SER A 138 2.61 -1.94 -17.33
C SER A 138 2.93 -0.47 -17.60
N LEU A 139 3.28 -0.10 -18.83
CA LEU A 139 3.49 1.30 -19.24
C LEU A 139 2.19 2.12 -19.24
N ILE A 140 1.04 1.46 -19.49
CA ILE A 140 -0.28 2.09 -19.47
C ILE A 140 -0.97 1.77 -18.16
N GLY A 141 -0.74 2.57 -17.13
CA GLY A 141 -1.29 2.30 -15.81
C GLY A 141 -1.20 3.49 -14.87
N ARG A 142 -1.80 3.32 -13.69
CA ARG A 142 -1.78 4.28 -12.60
C ARG A 142 -1.11 3.65 -11.38
N THR A 143 -0.25 4.40 -10.72
CA THR A 143 0.38 4.01 -9.46
C THR A 143 -0.29 4.76 -8.31
N ASP A 144 -0.63 4.03 -7.26
CA ASP A 144 -1.06 4.56 -5.98
C ASP A 144 -0.03 4.19 -4.90
N THR A 145 0.26 5.10 -4.00
CA THR A 145 1.25 4.92 -2.93
C THR A 145 0.52 4.62 -1.62
N TRP A 146 0.72 3.41 -1.09
CA TRP A 146 0.09 2.99 0.15
C TRP A 146 1.07 3.06 1.32
N THR A 147 0.58 3.43 2.49
CA THR A 147 1.37 3.55 3.72
C THR A 147 0.97 2.52 4.75
N ARG A 148 1.97 1.89 5.38
CA ARG A 148 1.75 0.88 6.43
C ARG A 148 1.08 1.50 7.64
N GLN A 149 0.09 0.80 8.16
CA GLN A 149 -0.56 1.14 9.42
C GLN A 149 -0.10 0.17 10.51
N VAL A 150 0.42 0.71 11.61
CA VAL A 150 0.74 -0.05 12.83
C VAL A 150 -0.46 0.07 13.78
N ALA A 151 -0.90 -1.05 14.34
CA ALA A 151 -1.86 -0.99 15.45
C ALA A 151 -1.24 -0.18 16.59
N LYS A 152 -1.96 0.84 17.06
CA LYS A 152 -1.62 1.54 18.29
C LYS A 152 -1.98 0.70 19.50
#